data_1248669b084906cf6b89761bd396e678
#
_entry.id   1248669b084906cf6b89761bd396e678
#
_cell.length_a   1.000
_cell.length_b   1.000
_cell.length_c   1.000
_cell.angle_alpha   90.00
_cell.angle_beta   90.00
_cell.angle_gamma   90.00
#
_symmetry.space_group_name_H-M   'P 1'
#
loop_
_entity.id
_entity.type
_entity.pdbx_description
1 polymer ?
#
loop_
_entity_poly.entity_id
_entity_poly.type
_entity_poly.pdbx_seq_one_letter_code
_entity_poly.pdbx_strand_id
1 'polypeptide(L)'
;MHLITSRDNPLVKELRRLSQDSTAYRKHGRVWLEGDHLCRALLTRGYAPEQAVFAQSAWEQAEPQLTQTTAKNVVLPDALFREISGLESASSMGFVWVIPRTSDKATVGDTVSSTGGVTQEATEGATFGIVDSATATASQIQKGVPSVFLDRIQDAGNVGSILRSACAFGFTQVLARKGTAALWSPKVLRSGMGAHFGLHLVEGVEPEHLKDLQKCMVFLY
;
A
#
# COMPACT_ATOMS: atom_id res chain seq x y z
N MET A 1 -2.71 5.70 23.43
CA MET A 1 -3.77 4.70 23.11
C MET A 1 -5.12 5.36 23.24
N HIS A 2 -6.02 5.12 22.30
CA HIS A 2 -7.39 5.64 22.30
C HIS A 2 -8.39 4.49 22.07
N LEU A 3 -9.29 4.26 23.04
CA LEU A 3 -10.33 3.23 22.95
C LEU A 3 -11.57 3.80 22.24
N ILE A 4 -12.03 3.15 21.18
CA ILE A 4 -13.24 3.50 20.44
C ILE A 4 -14.22 2.34 20.50
N THR A 5 -15.41 2.58 21.07
CA THR A 5 -16.46 1.56 21.24
C THR A 5 -17.67 1.77 20.33
N SER A 6 -17.81 2.96 19.75
CA SER A 6 -18.97 3.30 18.93
C SER A 6 -18.80 2.87 17.47
N ARG A 7 -19.81 2.18 16.93
CA ARG A 7 -19.93 1.87 15.48
C ARG A 7 -20.07 3.11 14.61
N ASP A 8 -20.57 4.21 15.20
CA ASP A 8 -20.80 5.47 14.50
C ASP A 8 -19.58 6.38 14.45
N ASN A 9 -18.49 5.98 15.10
CA ASN A 9 -17.25 6.73 15.06
C ASN A 9 -16.77 6.91 13.61
N PRO A 10 -16.35 8.13 13.20
CA PRO A 10 -15.89 8.40 11.84
C PRO A 10 -14.75 7.47 11.37
N LEU A 11 -13.81 7.16 12.24
CA LEU A 11 -12.72 6.22 11.93
C LEU A 11 -13.25 4.82 11.63
N VAL A 12 -14.19 4.31 12.43
CA VAL A 12 -14.78 2.98 12.22
C VAL A 12 -15.51 2.92 10.88
N LYS A 13 -16.24 3.98 10.52
CA LYS A 13 -16.91 4.10 9.21
C LYS A 13 -15.89 4.15 8.06
N GLU A 14 -14.80 4.87 8.23
CA GLU A 14 -13.71 4.94 7.24
C GLU A 14 -13.04 3.56 7.06
N LEU A 15 -12.65 2.91 8.15
CA LEU A 15 -12.02 1.58 8.11
C LEU A 15 -12.90 0.56 7.40
N ARG A 16 -14.19 0.56 7.68
CA ARG A 16 -15.15 -0.33 7.00
C ARG A 16 -15.21 -0.06 5.49
N ARG A 17 -15.18 1.19 5.07
CA ARG A 17 -15.10 1.53 3.63
C ARG A 17 -13.79 1.07 3.02
N LEU A 18 -12.66 1.36 3.65
CA LEU A 18 -11.34 0.97 3.16
C LEU A 18 -11.14 -0.54 3.09
N SER A 19 -11.84 -1.32 3.93
CA SER A 19 -11.75 -2.79 3.93
C SER A 19 -12.67 -3.46 2.91
N GLN A 20 -13.74 -2.80 2.47
CA GLN A 20 -14.80 -3.40 1.65
C GLN A 20 -14.89 -2.82 0.24
N ASP A 21 -14.65 -1.51 0.08
CA ASP A 21 -14.73 -0.84 -1.22
C ASP A 21 -13.36 -0.87 -1.93
N SER A 22 -13.34 -1.49 -3.11
CA SER A 22 -12.13 -1.65 -3.93
C SER A 22 -11.50 -0.33 -4.38
N THR A 23 -12.25 0.77 -4.35
CA THR A 23 -11.83 2.09 -4.86
C THR A 23 -11.79 3.19 -3.81
N ALA A 24 -12.16 2.89 -2.56
CA ALA A 24 -12.23 3.87 -1.47
C ALA A 24 -10.91 4.66 -1.29
N TYR A 25 -9.77 4.02 -1.49
CA TYR A 25 -8.45 4.64 -1.37
C TYR A 25 -8.26 5.85 -2.30
N ARG A 26 -8.90 5.86 -3.48
CA ARG A 26 -8.80 6.98 -4.44
C ARG A 26 -9.36 8.28 -3.85
N LYS A 27 -10.46 8.17 -3.10
CA LYS A 27 -11.08 9.32 -2.44
C LYS A 27 -10.33 9.75 -1.18
N HIS A 28 -9.85 8.77 -0.42
CA HIS A 28 -9.25 9.03 0.90
C HIS A 28 -7.74 9.24 0.86
N GLY A 29 -7.06 8.81 -0.22
CA GLY A 29 -5.59 8.79 -0.28
C GLY A 29 -4.96 7.83 0.72
N ARG A 30 -5.73 6.89 1.27
CA ARG A 30 -5.35 5.97 2.35
C ARG A 30 -5.77 4.56 2.03
N VAL A 31 -5.06 3.60 2.61
CA VAL A 31 -5.40 2.18 2.57
C VAL A 31 -5.47 1.60 3.97
N TRP A 32 -6.28 0.56 4.12
CA TRP A 32 -6.33 -0.29 5.28
C TRP A 32 -5.47 -1.54 5.03
N LEU A 33 -4.40 -1.67 5.77
CA LEU A 33 -3.49 -2.81 5.74
C LEU A 33 -3.90 -3.77 6.85
N GLU A 34 -4.67 -4.76 6.52
CA GLU A 34 -5.22 -5.70 7.49
C GLU A 34 -4.28 -6.88 7.72
N GLY A 35 -3.97 -7.13 8.97
CA GLY A 35 -3.19 -8.27 9.42
C GLY A 35 -1.70 -7.98 9.62
N ASP A 36 -1.10 -8.78 10.49
CA ASP A 36 0.29 -8.68 10.93
C ASP A 36 1.27 -8.68 9.73
N HIS A 37 1.05 -9.54 8.76
CA HIS A 37 1.94 -9.70 7.62
C HIS A 37 2.10 -8.42 6.78
N LEU A 38 0.98 -7.78 6.40
CA LEU A 38 1.03 -6.52 5.63
C LEU A 38 1.60 -5.36 6.46
N CYS A 39 1.27 -5.33 7.75
CA CYS A 39 1.80 -4.33 8.66
C CYS A 39 3.32 -4.43 8.79
N ARG A 40 3.85 -5.63 8.98
CA ARG A 40 5.32 -5.86 9.03
C ARG A 40 5.99 -5.58 7.70
N ALA A 41 5.36 -5.95 6.58
CA ALA A 41 5.89 -5.66 5.24
C ALA A 41 6.05 -4.14 5.01
N LEU A 42 5.10 -3.32 5.48
CA LEU A 42 5.21 -1.87 5.46
C LEU A 42 6.43 -1.37 6.25
N LEU A 43 6.56 -1.84 7.51
CA LEU A 43 7.65 -1.42 8.42
C LEU A 43 9.02 -1.85 7.91
N THR A 44 9.15 -3.05 7.35
CA THR A 44 10.41 -3.57 6.78
C THR A 44 10.91 -2.69 5.62
N ARG A 45 10.02 -1.97 4.95
CA ARG A 45 10.36 -1.00 3.90
C ARG A 45 10.62 0.42 4.44
N GLY A 46 10.64 0.60 5.76
CA GLY A 46 10.92 1.88 6.41
C GLY A 46 9.75 2.87 6.41
N TYR A 47 8.55 2.43 6.05
CA TYR A 47 7.37 3.28 6.11
C TYR A 47 6.71 3.24 7.49
N ALA A 48 6.20 4.39 7.93
CA ALA A 48 5.41 4.50 9.15
C ALA A 48 3.91 4.59 8.83
N PRO A 49 3.03 3.90 9.58
CA PRO A 49 1.59 4.07 9.44
C PRO A 49 1.12 5.39 10.02
N GLU A 50 0.02 5.93 9.51
CA GLU A 50 -0.65 7.08 10.13
C GLU A 50 -1.33 6.69 11.44
N GLN A 51 -1.94 5.51 11.47
CA GLN A 51 -2.61 4.96 12.65
C GLN A 51 -2.41 3.44 12.71
N ALA A 52 -2.25 2.93 13.93
CA ALA A 52 -2.31 1.51 14.19
C ALA A 52 -3.60 1.17 14.95
N VAL A 53 -4.33 0.18 14.48
CA VAL A 53 -5.62 -0.22 15.02
C VAL A 53 -5.54 -1.68 15.46
N PHE A 54 -5.94 -1.95 16.70
CA PHE A 54 -5.87 -3.27 17.31
C PHE A 54 -7.23 -3.70 17.82
N ALA A 55 -7.53 -4.98 17.75
CA ALA A 55 -8.55 -5.59 18.57
C ALA A 55 -8.11 -5.58 20.05
N GLN A 56 -9.04 -5.45 20.97
CA GLN A 56 -8.73 -5.33 22.40
C GLN A 56 -7.90 -6.50 22.91
N SER A 57 -8.27 -7.73 22.54
CA SER A 57 -7.52 -8.93 22.92
C SER A 57 -6.09 -8.96 22.36
N ALA A 58 -5.86 -8.39 21.19
CA ALA A 58 -4.54 -8.33 20.57
C ALA A 58 -3.66 -7.22 21.14
N TRP A 59 -4.24 -6.10 21.60
CA TRP A 59 -3.49 -5.00 22.17
C TRP A 59 -2.68 -5.41 23.39
N GLU A 60 -3.24 -6.24 24.25
CA GLU A 60 -2.60 -6.71 25.49
C GLU A 60 -1.35 -7.56 25.22
N GLN A 61 -1.27 -8.17 24.04
CA GLN A 61 -0.18 -9.05 23.63
C GLN A 61 0.67 -8.46 22.49
N ALA A 62 0.37 -7.20 22.09
CA ALA A 62 1.02 -6.60 20.94
C ALA A 62 2.49 -6.29 21.18
N GLU A 63 3.33 -6.67 20.23
CA GLU A 63 4.77 -6.39 20.28
C GLU A 63 5.06 -4.89 20.24
N PRO A 64 6.08 -4.40 20.98
CA PRO A 64 6.50 -3.01 20.93
C PRO A 64 6.80 -2.49 19.52
N GLN A 65 7.33 -3.36 18.64
CA GLN A 65 7.61 -3.02 17.26
C GLN A 65 6.36 -2.61 16.47
N LEU A 66 5.17 -3.04 16.86
CA LEU A 66 3.90 -2.70 16.21
C LEU A 66 3.20 -1.52 16.88
N THR A 67 3.33 -1.39 18.20
CA THR A 67 2.66 -0.34 18.98
C THR A 67 3.42 0.98 19.04
N GLN A 68 4.72 0.95 18.80
CA GLN A 68 5.58 2.15 18.81
C GLN A 68 5.80 2.77 17.42
N THR A 69 5.17 2.23 16.38
CA THR A 69 5.30 2.70 14.99
C THR A 69 4.63 4.05 14.74
N THR A 70 3.65 4.40 15.55
CA THR A 70 2.91 5.66 15.48
C THR A 70 2.42 6.09 16.85
N ALA A 71 2.25 7.39 17.03
CA ALA A 71 1.63 7.94 18.25
C ALA A 71 0.11 7.69 18.31
N LYS A 72 -0.52 7.36 17.19
CA LYS A 72 -1.97 7.18 17.05
C LYS A 72 -2.37 5.70 17.12
N ASN A 73 -2.28 5.12 18.31
CA ASN A 73 -2.78 3.76 18.55
C ASN A 73 -4.25 3.79 18.97
N VAL A 74 -5.07 3.05 18.23
CA VAL A 74 -6.51 2.89 18.46
C VAL A 74 -6.80 1.45 18.84
N VAL A 75 -7.63 1.27 19.86
CA VAL A 75 -8.11 -0.05 20.28
C VAL A 75 -9.61 -0.13 20.09
N LEU A 76 -10.08 -1.22 19.51
CA LEU A 76 -11.49 -1.51 19.27
C LEU A 76 -11.86 -2.78 20.03
N PRO A 77 -13.11 -2.89 20.57
CA PRO A 77 -13.64 -4.16 21.02
C PRO A 77 -13.56 -5.21 19.90
N ASP A 78 -13.26 -6.46 20.24
CA ASP A 78 -13.08 -7.55 19.26
C ASP A 78 -14.28 -7.72 18.32
N ALA A 79 -15.51 -7.53 18.85
CA ALA A 79 -16.72 -7.58 18.04
C ALA A 79 -16.74 -6.48 16.97
N LEU A 80 -16.34 -5.25 17.33
CA LEU A 80 -16.31 -4.12 16.42
C LEU A 80 -15.18 -4.27 15.38
N PHE A 81 -14.03 -4.80 15.78
CA PHE A 81 -12.93 -5.08 14.86
C PHE A 81 -13.34 -6.11 13.80
N ARG A 82 -14.04 -7.18 14.20
CA ARG A 82 -14.56 -8.21 13.26
C ARG A 82 -15.55 -7.65 12.24
N GLU A 83 -16.33 -6.64 12.59
CA GLU A 83 -17.26 -5.98 11.64
C GLU A 83 -16.53 -5.14 10.57
N ILE A 84 -15.33 -4.67 10.88
CA ILE A 84 -14.47 -3.92 9.95
C ILE A 84 -13.73 -4.88 9.03
N SER A 85 -13.30 -6.03 9.55
CA SER A 85 -12.51 -7.00 8.83
C SER A 85 -13.19 -7.45 7.53
N GLY A 86 -12.43 -7.44 6.43
CA GLY A 86 -12.83 -8.00 5.14
C GLY A 86 -12.43 -9.47 4.97
N LEU A 87 -11.98 -10.13 6.05
CA LEU A 87 -11.50 -11.52 6.05
C LEU A 87 -12.54 -12.45 6.67
N GLU A 88 -12.66 -13.66 6.14
CA GLU A 88 -13.46 -14.74 6.76
C GLU A 88 -12.93 -15.09 8.16
N SER A 89 -11.61 -15.15 8.30
CA SER A 89 -10.91 -15.22 9.58
C SER A 89 -10.39 -13.82 9.90
N ALA A 90 -11.12 -13.09 10.74
CA ALA A 90 -10.79 -11.73 11.09
C ALA A 90 -9.37 -11.66 11.68
N SER A 91 -8.59 -10.72 11.18
CA SER A 91 -7.33 -10.32 11.80
C SER A 91 -7.60 -9.62 13.14
N SER A 92 -6.58 -9.46 13.92
CA SER A 92 -6.65 -8.78 15.22
C SER A 92 -6.00 -7.40 15.21
N MET A 93 -5.40 -6.99 14.08
CA MET A 93 -4.76 -5.70 13.93
C MET A 93 -4.69 -5.25 12.47
N GLY A 94 -4.41 -3.97 12.27
CA GLY A 94 -4.12 -3.40 10.97
C GLY A 94 -3.61 -1.97 11.08
N PHE A 95 -3.06 -1.48 9.97
CA PHE A 95 -2.58 -0.11 9.86
C PHE A 95 -3.39 0.69 8.85
N VAL A 96 -3.64 1.96 9.17
CA VAL A 96 -4.02 2.97 8.18
C VAL A 96 -2.74 3.62 7.67
N TRP A 97 -2.54 3.55 6.37
CA TRP A 97 -1.37 4.13 5.72
C TRP A 97 -1.78 5.10 4.62
N VAL A 98 -1.15 6.26 4.61
CA VAL A 98 -1.33 7.28 3.57
C VAL A 98 -0.47 6.90 2.38
N ILE A 99 -1.09 6.76 1.21
CA ILE A 99 -0.35 6.51 -0.03
C ILE A 99 0.38 7.80 -0.41
N PRO A 100 1.72 7.81 -0.50
CA PRO A 100 2.48 9.01 -0.88
C PRO A 100 2.06 9.51 -2.25
N ARG A 101 1.88 10.82 -2.39
CA ARG A 101 1.62 11.44 -3.70
C ARG A 101 2.94 11.77 -4.37
N THR A 102 2.97 11.77 -5.70
CA THR A 102 4.16 12.07 -6.50
C THR A 102 4.73 13.46 -6.24
N SER A 103 3.93 14.38 -5.69
CA SER A 103 4.37 15.72 -5.27
C SER A 103 5.18 15.73 -3.98
N ASP A 104 5.02 14.68 -3.17
CA ASP A 104 5.67 14.60 -1.87
C ASP A 104 7.01 13.89 -2.04
N LYS A 105 8.01 14.58 -2.58
CA LYS A 105 9.42 14.18 -2.42
C LYS A 105 9.66 14.15 -0.92
N ALA A 106 9.55 12.98 -0.32
CA ALA A 106 9.99 12.77 1.04
C ALA A 106 11.49 13.09 1.07
N THR A 107 11.80 14.23 1.64
CA THR A 107 13.13 14.52 2.16
C THR A 107 13.32 13.53 3.30
N VAL A 108 13.88 12.37 2.98
CA VAL A 108 14.43 11.49 4.02
C VAL A 108 15.59 12.27 4.57
N GLY A 109 15.41 12.73 5.80
CA GLY A 109 16.31 13.64 6.46
C GLY A 109 17.72 13.09 6.53
N ASP A 110 18.66 13.89 6.07
CA ASP A 110 20.06 13.87 6.48
C ASP A 110 20.14 14.01 7.99
N THR A 111 20.27 12.90 8.67
CA THR A 111 20.87 12.84 10.01
C THR A 111 21.45 11.45 10.21
N VAL A 112 22.60 11.21 9.58
CA VAL A 112 23.51 10.18 10.09
C VAL A 112 24.89 10.82 10.27
N SER A 113 25.19 11.12 11.52
CA SER A 113 26.51 11.38 12.01
C SER A 113 27.40 10.16 11.77
N SER A 114 28.57 10.45 11.22
CA SER A 114 29.64 9.52 10.90
C SER A 114 29.99 8.53 12.00
N THR A 115 30.01 7.22 11.69
CA THR A 115 31.16 6.33 11.98
C THR A 115 30.92 4.94 11.36
N GLY A 116 31.86 4.48 10.51
CA GLY A 116 32.18 3.06 10.30
C GLY A 116 31.39 2.31 9.23
N GLY A 117 31.92 2.34 8.03
CA GLY A 117 31.83 1.43 6.90
C GLY A 117 30.99 0.15 6.95
N VAL A 118 30.03 0.10 6.05
CA VAL A 118 29.73 -0.96 5.06
C VAL A 118 28.75 -0.33 4.06
N THR A 119 29.15 -0.21 2.81
CA THR A 119 28.31 0.27 1.72
C THR A 119 27.25 -0.78 1.38
N GLN A 120 26.04 -0.60 1.86
CA GLN A 120 24.84 -1.13 1.20
C GLN A 120 24.21 0.05 0.46
N GLU A 121 24.17 -0.05 -0.88
CA GLU A 121 23.42 0.87 -1.71
C GLU A 121 21.98 0.88 -1.28
N ALA A 122 21.57 1.98 -0.69
CA ALA A 122 20.17 2.24 -0.37
C ALA A 122 19.41 2.35 -1.70
N THR A 123 18.55 1.37 -1.97
CA THR A 123 17.60 1.41 -3.07
C THR A 123 16.72 2.63 -2.85
N GLU A 124 16.76 3.59 -3.78
CA GLU A 124 15.94 4.80 -3.76
C GLU A 124 14.48 4.43 -3.52
N GLY A 125 13.87 5.03 -2.51
CA GLY A 125 12.51 4.72 -2.06
C GLY A 125 11.49 4.87 -3.19
N ALA A 126 10.64 3.85 -3.35
CA ALA A 126 9.57 3.85 -4.33
C ALA A 126 8.60 5.03 -4.08
N THR A 127 8.41 5.88 -5.09
CA THR A 127 7.49 7.01 -5.04
C THR A 127 6.15 6.57 -5.61
N PHE A 128 5.05 6.80 -4.89
CA PHE A 128 3.72 6.37 -5.30
C PHE A 128 2.85 7.59 -5.66
N GLY A 129 2.01 7.44 -6.69
CA GLY A 129 1.11 8.50 -7.10
C GLY A 129 -0.32 8.04 -7.34
N ILE A 130 -1.29 8.70 -6.71
CA ILE A 130 -2.70 8.66 -7.10
C ILE A 130 -3.05 10.01 -7.70
N VAL A 131 -3.47 10.03 -8.96
CA VAL A 131 -4.01 11.23 -9.62
C VAL A 131 -5.24 10.89 -10.44
N ASP A 132 -6.24 11.76 -10.36
CA ASP A 132 -7.54 11.58 -10.99
C ASP A 132 -7.63 12.12 -12.45
N SER A 133 -6.51 12.45 -13.09
CA SER A 133 -6.50 13.04 -14.43
C SER A 133 -5.52 12.31 -15.35
N ALA A 134 -5.96 12.02 -16.59
CA ALA A 134 -5.14 11.36 -17.61
C ALA A 134 -3.81 12.09 -17.93
N THR A 135 -3.80 13.41 -17.82
CA THR A 135 -2.59 14.24 -18.06
C THR A 135 -1.54 14.06 -16.95
N ALA A 136 -1.99 13.83 -15.71
CA ALA A 136 -1.10 13.62 -14.58
C ALA A 136 -0.49 12.20 -14.56
N THR A 137 -1.14 11.22 -15.18
CA THR A 137 -0.68 9.83 -15.25
C THR A 137 0.63 9.70 -16.03
N ALA A 138 0.75 10.39 -17.18
CA ALA A 138 1.96 10.33 -18.00
C ALA A 138 3.22 10.87 -17.29
N SER A 139 3.06 11.91 -16.46
CA SER A 139 4.16 12.51 -15.69
C SER A 139 4.67 11.63 -14.56
N GLN A 140 3.90 10.62 -14.16
CA GLN A 140 4.26 9.69 -13.09
C GLN A 140 5.05 8.48 -13.60
N ILE A 141 5.04 8.23 -14.89
CA ILE A 141 5.75 7.09 -15.47
C ILE A 141 7.25 7.36 -15.45
N GLN A 142 7.99 6.51 -14.75
CA GLN A 142 9.44 6.57 -14.70
C GLN A 142 10.02 6.00 -15.99
N LYS A 143 10.90 6.77 -16.66
CA LYS A 143 11.58 6.33 -17.89
C LYS A 143 12.84 5.54 -17.55
N GLY A 144 13.18 4.57 -18.40
CA GLY A 144 14.42 3.81 -18.27
C GLY A 144 14.46 2.74 -17.18
N VAL A 145 13.34 2.52 -16.47
CA VAL A 145 13.24 1.48 -15.43
C VAL A 145 12.49 0.24 -15.93
N PRO A 146 12.84 -0.97 -15.44
CA PRO A 146 12.10 -2.18 -15.75
C PRO A 146 10.65 -2.06 -15.30
N SER A 147 9.72 -2.15 -16.25
CA SER A 147 8.30 -1.92 -16.01
C SER A 147 7.44 -3.11 -16.44
N VAL A 148 6.33 -3.30 -15.73
CA VAL A 148 5.28 -4.25 -16.10
C VAL A 148 4.03 -3.46 -16.46
N PHE A 149 3.39 -3.77 -17.60
CA PHE A 149 2.13 -3.18 -18.01
C PHE A 149 1.01 -4.21 -17.89
N LEU A 150 -0.04 -3.84 -17.17
CA LEU A 150 -1.24 -4.65 -16.97
C LEU A 150 -2.37 -4.12 -17.85
N ASP A 151 -2.69 -4.85 -18.94
CA ASP A 151 -3.79 -4.46 -19.83
C ASP A 151 -5.10 -5.14 -19.40
N ARG A 152 -5.91 -4.43 -18.64
CA ARG A 152 -7.29 -4.80 -18.25
C ARG A 152 -7.42 -6.12 -17.49
N ILE A 153 -6.43 -6.48 -16.69
CA ILE A 153 -6.52 -7.66 -15.82
C ILE A 153 -7.55 -7.40 -14.72
N GLN A 154 -8.69 -8.08 -14.76
CA GLN A 154 -9.83 -7.80 -13.88
C GLN A 154 -9.79 -8.60 -12.56
N ASP A 155 -9.18 -9.78 -12.56
CA ASP A 155 -9.08 -10.55 -11.32
C ASP A 155 -8.02 -9.96 -10.38
N ALA A 156 -8.47 -9.55 -9.20
CA ALA A 156 -7.62 -8.93 -8.19
C ALA A 156 -6.56 -9.89 -7.61
N GLY A 157 -6.84 -11.21 -7.61
CA GLY A 157 -5.87 -12.23 -7.20
C GLY A 157 -4.71 -12.31 -8.19
N ASN A 158 -5.03 -12.33 -9.49
CA ASN A 158 -4.02 -12.33 -10.55
C ASN A 158 -3.17 -11.06 -10.51
N VAL A 159 -3.80 -9.88 -10.37
CA VAL A 159 -3.06 -8.63 -10.22
C VAL A 159 -2.07 -8.72 -9.07
N GLY A 160 -2.51 -9.12 -7.87
CA GLY A 160 -1.62 -9.22 -6.72
C GLY A 160 -0.49 -10.25 -6.92
N SER A 161 -0.77 -11.39 -7.56
CA SER A 161 0.26 -12.38 -7.89
C SER A 161 1.31 -11.83 -8.86
N ILE A 162 0.87 -11.04 -9.85
CA ILE A 162 1.79 -10.37 -10.78
C ILE A 162 2.63 -9.33 -10.05
N LEU A 163 2.05 -8.53 -9.14
CA LEU A 163 2.82 -7.58 -8.33
C LEU A 163 3.92 -8.29 -7.53
N ARG A 164 3.61 -9.44 -6.91
CA ARG A 164 4.60 -10.24 -6.17
C ARG A 164 5.73 -10.72 -7.08
N SER A 165 5.38 -11.27 -8.23
CA SER A 165 6.35 -11.76 -9.20
C SER A 165 7.20 -10.62 -9.74
N ALA A 166 6.59 -9.51 -10.12
CA ALA A 166 7.31 -8.31 -10.59
C ALA A 166 8.35 -7.84 -9.56
N CYS A 167 7.93 -7.69 -8.30
CA CYS A 167 8.83 -7.30 -7.22
C CYS A 167 9.98 -8.30 -7.02
N ALA A 168 9.69 -9.61 -7.06
CA ALA A 168 10.69 -10.67 -6.89
C ALA A 168 11.70 -10.73 -8.06
N PHE A 169 11.27 -10.40 -9.27
CA PHE A 169 12.14 -10.36 -10.45
C PHE A 169 12.85 -9.02 -10.67
N GLY A 170 12.76 -8.10 -9.71
CA GLY A 170 13.49 -6.83 -9.76
C GLY A 170 12.86 -5.77 -10.66
N PHE A 171 11.59 -5.94 -11.05
CA PHE A 171 10.84 -4.83 -11.63
C PHE A 171 10.57 -3.79 -10.55
N THR A 172 10.67 -2.52 -10.93
CA THR A 172 10.47 -1.41 -9.99
C THR A 172 9.19 -0.63 -10.25
N GLN A 173 8.57 -0.82 -11.43
CA GLN A 173 7.38 -0.11 -11.82
C GLN A 173 6.30 -1.05 -12.37
N VAL A 174 5.04 -0.81 -11.97
CA VAL A 174 3.87 -1.46 -12.56
C VAL A 174 2.87 -0.41 -13.02
N LEU A 175 2.50 -0.51 -14.27
CA LEU A 175 1.61 0.40 -14.99
C LEU A 175 0.30 -0.34 -15.28
N ALA A 176 -0.81 0.16 -14.77
CA ALA A 176 -2.11 -0.47 -14.96
C ALA A 176 -3.01 0.37 -15.87
N ARG A 177 -3.50 -0.25 -16.96
CA ARG A 177 -4.49 0.36 -17.84
C ARG A 177 -5.84 0.50 -17.15
N LYS A 178 -6.63 1.49 -17.57
CA LYS A 178 -8.03 1.62 -17.17
C LYS A 178 -8.79 0.33 -17.47
N GLY A 179 -9.55 -0.18 -16.49
CA GLY A 179 -10.21 -1.49 -16.55
C GLY A 179 -9.43 -2.62 -15.87
N THR A 180 -8.19 -2.41 -15.44
CA THR A 180 -7.48 -3.31 -14.53
C THR A 180 -8.08 -3.20 -13.12
N ALA A 181 -8.11 -4.29 -12.36
CA ALA A 181 -8.52 -4.26 -10.97
C ALA A 181 -7.68 -3.25 -10.19
N ALA A 182 -8.35 -2.47 -9.34
CA ALA A 182 -7.75 -1.37 -8.59
C ALA A 182 -6.55 -1.85 -7.76
N LEU A 183 -5.35 -1.31 -8.02
CA LEU A 183 -4.08 -1.82 -7.49
C LEU A 183 -4.01 -1.79 -5.96
N TRP A 184 -4.64 -0.80 -5.34
CA TRP A 184 -4.67 -0.62 -3.88
C TRP A 184 -5.97 -1.15 -3.24
N SER A 185 -6.77 -1.95 -3.97
CA SER A 185 -7.94 -2.58 -3.40
C SER A 185 -7.57 -3.60 -2.31
N PRO A 186 -8.44 -3.84 -1.32
CA PRO A 186 -8.16 -4.78 -0.23
C PRO A 186 -7.76 -6.18 -0.72
N LYS A 187 -8.41 -6.67 -1.79
CA LYS A 187 -8.13 -7.99 -2.36
C LYS A 187 -6.75 -8.04 -3.03
N VAL A 188 -6.35 -6.97 -3.75
CA VAL A 188 -5.01 -6.89 -4.38
C VAL A 188 -3.93 -6.71 -3.32
N LEU A 189 -4.15 -5.89 -2.28
CA LEU A 189 -3.21 -5.74 -1.17
C LEU A 189 -2.91 -7.09 -0.50
N ARG A 190 -3.95 -7.89 -0.21
CA ARG A 190 -3.78 -9.23 0.39
C ARG A 190 -3.03 -10.18 -0.53
N SER A 191 -3.44 -10.30 -1.80
CA SER A 191 -2.78 -11.20 -2.76
C SER A 191 -1.37 -10.75 -3.13
N GLY A 192 -1.09 -9.45 -3.08
CA GLY A 192 0.21 -8.86 -3.32
C GLY A 192 1.22 -9.03 -2.18
N MET A 193 0.76 -9.42 -0.96
CA MET A 193 1.62 -9.79 0.17
C MET A 193 2.71 -8.76 0.49
N GLY A 194 2.41 -7.44 0.37
CA GLY A 194 3.36 -6.37 0.64
C GLY A 194 4.28 -5.97 -0.52
N ALA A 195 4.16 -6.59 -1.69
CA ALA A 195 4.92 -6.20 -2.88
C ALA A 195 4.69 -4.73 -3.27
N HIS A 196 3.52 -4.18 -2.94
CA HIS A 196 3.16 -2.77 -3.15
C HIS A 196 4.21 -1.80 -2.62
N PHE A 197 4.80 -2.10 -1.48
CA PHE A 197 5.76 -1.21 -0.81
C PHE A 197 7.15 -1.20 -1.45
N GLY A 198 7.39 -2.04 -2.45
CA GLY A 198 8.62 -2.09 -3.23
C GLY A 198 8.46 -1.69 -4.69
N LEU A 199 7.25 -1.28 -5.12
CA LEU A 199 6.92 -1.00 -6.50
C LEU A 199 6.38 0.42 -6.67
N HIS A 200 6.76 1.07 -7.75
CA HIS A 200 6.10 2.27 -8.21
C HIS A 200 4.84 1.89 -9.00
N LEU A 201 3.67 2.21 -8.47
CA LEU A 201 2.38 1.79 -9.02
C LEU A 201 1.67 2.99 -9.67
N VAL A 202 1.34 2.88 -10.95
CA VAL A 202 0.62 3.91 -11.71
C VAL A 202 -0.65 3.31 -12.31
N GLU A 203 -1.80 3.91 -12.02
CA GLU A 203 -3.10 3.52 -12.56
C GLU A 203 -3.56 4.46 -13.68
N GLY A 204 -4.46 3.97 -14.54
CA GLY A 204 -5.07 4.76 -15.61
C GLY A 204 -4.12 5.03 -16.78
N VAL A 205 -3.10 4.20 -16.96
CA VAL A 205 -2.14 4.31 -18.07
C VAL A 205 -2.79 3.87 -19.36
N GLU A 206 -2.66 4.66 -20.42
CA GLU A 206 -3.09 4.28 -21.77
C GLU A 206 -1.87 3.84 -22.61
N PRO A 207 -2.06 2.98 -23.62
CA PRO A 207 -0.96 2.44 -24.44
C PRO A 207 -0.07 3.51 -25.08
N GLU A 208 -0.61 4.69 -25.36
CA GLU A 208 0.11 5.82 -25.95
C GLU A 208 1.23 6.32 -25.03
N HIS A 209 1.06 6.18 -23.71
CA HIS A 209 2.06 6.58 -22.73
C HIS A 209 3.27 5.64 -22.68
N LEU A 210 3.18 4.46 -23.31
CA LEU A 210 4.24 3.45 -23.27
C LEU A 210 5.29 3.61 -24.36
N LYS A 211 5.08 4.50 -25.34
CA LYS A 211 5.93 4.66 -26.54
C LYS A 211 7.40 4.94 -26.22
N ASP A 212 7.65 5.60 -25.10
CA ASP A 212 9.00 5.99 -24.68
C ASP A 212 9.64 4.99 -23.70
N LEU A 213 8.99 3.86 -23.40
CA LEU A 213 9.54 2.88 -22.48
C LEU A 213 10.45 1.90 -23.22
N GLN A 214 11.74 1.88 -22.82
CA GLN A 214 12.76 1.03 -23.45
C GLN A 214 12.63 -0.46 -23.08
N LYS A 215 12.11 -0.76 -21.91
CA LYS A 215 11.92 -2.13 -21.40
C LYS A 215 10.59 -2.23 -20.67
N CYS A 216 9.62 -2.85 -21.28
CA CYS A 216 8.31 -3.08 -20.66
C CYS A 216 7.86 -4.52 -20.97
N MET A 217 7.50 -5.26 -19.93
CA MET A 217 6.81 -6.54 -20.04
C MET A 217 5.30 -6.29 -20.00
N VAL A 218 4.58 -6.80 -21.00
CA VAL A 218 3.13 -6.60 -21.12
C VAL A 218 2.41 -7.88 -20.72
N PHE A 219 1.50 -7.76 -19.78
CA PHE A 219 0.54 -8.82 -19.44
C PHE A 219 -0.82 -8.44 -20.01
N LEU A 220 -1.33 -9.28 -20.90
CA LEU A 220 -2.65 -9.18 -21.51
C LEU A 220 -3.57 -10.22 -20.87
N TYR A 221 -4.86 -9.88 -20.85
CA TYR A 221 -5.91 -10.83 -20.48
C TYR A 221 -6.88 -10.99 -21.63
#